data_29fc05393fdcdce13ce7ba0e91ccaa11
#
_entry.id   29fc05393fdcdce13ce7ba0e91ccaa11
#
_cell.length_a   1.000
_cell.length_b   1.000
_cell.length_c   1.000
_cell.angle_alpha   90.00
_cell.angle_beta   90.00
_cell.angle_gamma   90.00
#
_symmetry.space_group_name_H-M   'P 1'
#
loop_
_entity.id
_entity.type
_entity.pdbx_description
1 polymer ?
#
loop_
_entity_poly.entity_id
_entity_poly.type
_entity_poly.pdbx_seq_one_letter_code
_entity_poly.pdbx_strand_id
1 'polypeptide(L)'
;MWWEEEGLDNLLYIVIGLLSILAILLLFSRNKILREKKEAERKLKDTLSDLDNVYSEINTTQEELNVKYREIKTGEDKIRKLAYEDSYTGLPNGVAFIEVLNHTLETLRKEEYAGIMYIDLDNFKQIDDMWGHANCDELILDVSHRLRQNLDENDYLAKMSGDEFMVLSQNILDLADFDEKLKRIEASFRFPFITSFGQLVITTSIGAAVVPRDGTKADVLIKNASTALTEAKRLGKDNYCYYDEEMTTKEIENLELQSNLTNAIKNDNLIIKYAPVYDIKNKTYDTVRMRLLWDRGEQGIWHARKFIGFAEKTGQIFALGENTFKKVCEEMKAFTDKKVILPLSKRLVLNYEFRNKLYSIVNESGIDAKRLIIEIDENILIADI
;
A
#
# COMPACT_ATOMS: atom_id res chain seq x y z
N MET A 1 -75.34 -50.52 99.53
CA MET A 1 -73.94 -50.04 99.59
C MET A 1 -72.93 -50.92 98.86
N TRP A 2 -73.21 -52.13 98.36
CA TRP A 2 -72.34 -53.03 97.59
C TRP A 2 -72.49 -52.86 96.05
N TRP A 3 -73.56 -52.34 95.59
CA TRP A 3 -73.83 -52.15 94.09
C TRP A 3 -73.28 -50.83 93.52
N GLU A 4 -72.91 -49.87 94.32
CA GLU A 4 -72.33 -48.59 93.86
C GLU A 4 -70.80 -48.68 93.70
N GLU A 5 -70.05 -49.49 94.43
CA GLU A 5 -68.60 -49.65 94.28
C GLU A 5 -68.29 -50.39 92.98
N GLU A 6 -68.98 -51.52 92.63
CA GLU A 6 -68.72 -52.24 91.37
C GLU A 6 -69.05 -51.39 90.10
N GLY A 7 -70.00 -50.47 90.21
CA GLY A 7 -70.30 -49.56 89.08
C GLY A 7 -69.19 -48.50 88.81
N LEU A 8 -68.60 -48.01 89.87
CA LEU A 8 -67.52 -47.03 89.77
C LEU A 8 -66.24 -47.64 89.25
N ASP A 9 -65.91 -48.87 89.71
CA ASP A 9 -64.69 -49.58 89.17
C ASP A 9 -64.84 -49.94 87.66
N ASN A 10 -66.03 -50.38 87.22
CA ASN A 10 -66.26 -50.63 85.83
C ASN A 10 -66.20 -49.37 84.99
N LEU A 11 -66.70 -48.23 85.51
CA LEU A 11 -66.59 -46.94 84.79
C LEU A 11 -65.12 -46.46 84.69
N LEU A 12 -64.31 -46.70 85.79
CA LEU A 12 -62.88 -46.39 85.78
C LEU A 12 -62.14 -47.24 84.81
N TYR A 13 -62.43 -48.56 84.68
CA TYR A 13 -61.79 -49.38 83.60
C TYR A 13 -62.22 -48.95 82.23
N ILE A 14 -63.41 -48.54 81.98
CA ILE A 14 -63.89 -47.98 80.67
C ILE A 14 -63.13 -46.68 80.37
N VAL A 15 -62.95 -45.79 81.34
CA VAL A 15 -62.24 -44.50 81.12
C VAL A 15 -60.76 -44.75 80.85
N ILE A 16 -60.11 -45.68 81.65
CA ILE A 16 -58.73 -46.09 81.43
C ILE A 16 -58.53 -46.71 80.01
N GLY A 17 -59.50 -47.55 79.63
CA GLY A 17 -59.53 -48.14 78.29
C GLY A 17 -59.63 -47.09 77.15
N LEU A 18 -60.54 -46.15 77.33
CA LEU A 18 -60.66 -45.03 76.35
C LEU A 18 -59.42 -44.14 76.31
N LEU A 19 -58.86 -43.78 77.48
CA LEU A 19 -57.60 -43.01 77.54
C LEU A 19 -56.41 -43.76 76.92
N SER A 20 -56.36 -45.09 77.11
CA SER A 20 -55.31 -45.92 76.51
C SER A 20 -55.46 -45.98 74.97
N ILE A 21 -56.72 -46.12 74.49
CA ILE A 21 -56.99 -46.06 73.02
C ILE A 21 -56.65 -44.67 72.44
N LEU A 22 -57.02 -43.58 73.13
CA LEU A 22 -56.63 -42.23 72.69
C LEU A 22 -55.18 -42.01 72.71
N ALA A 23 -54.40 -42.50 73.75
CA ALA A 23 -52.94 -42.44 73.79
C ALA A 23 -52.34 -43.20 72.61
N ILE A 24 -52.84 -44.38 72.25
CA ILE A 24 -52.34 -45.17 71.12
C ILE A 24 -52.62 -44.42 69.81
N LEU A 25 -53.79 -43.86 69.64
CA LEU A 25 -54.10 -43.07 68.41
C LEU A 25 -53.29 -41.81 68.32
N LEU A 26 -52.99 -41.12 69.44
CA LEU A 26 -52.08 -39.96 69.45
C LEU A 26 -50.61 -40.37 69.14
N LEU A 27 -50.18 -41.50 69.66
CA LEU A 27 -48.83 -42.05 69.34
C LEU A 27 -48.77 -42.45 67.86
N PHE A 28 -49.81 -43.00 67.30
CA PHE A 28 -49.86 -43.39 65.88
C PHE A 28 -49.81 -42.18 64.99
N SER A 29 -50.68 -41.17 65.34
CA SER A 29 -50.71 -39.87 64.63
C SER A 29 -49.37 -39.16 64.71
N ARG A 30 -48.74 -39.11 65.90
CA ARG A 30 -47.36 -38.52 66.10
C ARG A 30 -46.34 -39.25 65.28
N ASN A 31 -46.36 -40.57 65.24
CA ASN A 31 -45.39 -41.36 64.45
C ASN A 31 -45.60 -41.15 62.94
N LYS A 32 -46.86 -40.96 62.46
CA LYS A 32 -47.17 -40.65 61.08
C LYS A 32 -46.63 -39.27 60.74
N ILE A 33 -46.85 -38.26 61.55
CA ILE A 33 -46.37 -36.88 61.32
C ILE A 33 -44.82 -36.88 61.35
N LEU A 34 -44.18 -37.61 62.24
CA LEU A 34 -42.73 -37.71 62.27
C LEU A 34 -42.15 -38.38 61.02
N ARG A 35 -42.85 -39.38 60.45
CA ARG A 35 -42.43 -40.01 59.19
C ARG A 35 -42.56 -39.06 58.03
N GLU A 36 -43.70 -38.35 57.93
CA GLU A 36 -43.94 -37.36 56.88
C GLU A 36 -42.95 -36.20 56.97
N LYS A 37 -42.63 -35.74 58.21
CA LYS A 37 -41.59 -34.73 58.41
C LYS A 37 -40.22 -35.20 57.98
N LYS A 38 -39.78 -36.40 58.31
CA LYS A 38 -38.50 -36.98 57.89
C LYS A 38 -38.42 -37.15 56.38
N GLU A 39 -39.50 -37.52 55.74
CA GLU A 39 -39.57 -37.68 54.31
C GLU A 39 -39.50 -36.32 53.59
N ALA A 40 -40.18 -35.31 54.13
CA ALA A 40 -40.07 -33.94 53.64
C ALA A 40 -38.67 -33.34 53.80
N GLU A 41 -38.01 -33.58 54.98
CA GLU A 41 -36.62 -33.18 55.22
C GLU A 41 -35.65 -33.83 54.24
N ARG A 42 -35.85 -35.12 53.93
CA ARG A 42 -35.03 -35.82 52.90
C ARG A 42 -35.23 -35.20 51.52
N LYS A 43 -36.47 -35.02 51.11
CA LYS A 43 -36.79 -34.39 49.80
C LYS A 43 -36.19 -32.99 49.70
N LEU A 44 -36.29 -32.21 50.74
CA LEU A 44 -35.68 -30.87 50.81
C LEU A 44 -34.19 -30.93 50.67
N LYS A 45 -33.50 -31.86 51.38
CA LYS A 45 -32.06 -32.01 51.30
C LYS A 45 -31.60 -32.46 49.92
N ASP A 46 -32.33 -33.38 49.27
CA ASP A 46 -32.03 -33.85 47.93
C ASP A 46 -32.19 -32.70 46.90
N THR A 47 -33.30 -31.93 47.02
CA THR A 47 -33.53 -30.74 46.17
C THR A 47 -32.48 -29.65 46.37
N LEU A 48 -32.03 -29.40 47.60
CA LEU A 48 -30.92 -28.48 47.89
C LEU A 48 -29.59 -28.95 47.25
N SER A 49 -29.30 -30.24 47.33
CA SER A 49 -28.13 -30.81 46.68
C SER A 49 -28.15 -30.68 45.15
N ASP A 50 -29.35 -30.94 44.56
CA ASP A 50 -29.52 -30.74 43.10
C ASP A 50 -29.41 -29.27 42.71
N LEU A 51 -29.90 -28.36 43.54
CA LEU A 51 -29.78 -26.91 43.30
C LEU A 51 -28.29 -26.46 43.36
N ASP A 52 -27.55 -26.95 44.34
CA ASP A 52 -26.11 -26.65 44.47
C ASP A 52 -25.30 -27.16 43.26
N ASN A 53 -25.63 -28.35 42.75
CA ASN A 53 -25.03 -28.89 41.53
C ASN A 53 -25.31 -28.02 40.32
N VAL A 54 -26.58 -27.64 40.12
CA VAL A 54 -27.01 -26.75 39.00
C VAL A 54 -26.34 -25.38 39.12
N TYR A 55 -26.22 -24.84 40.34
CA TYR A 55 -25.56 -23.56 40.55
C TYR A 55 -24.06 -23.62 40.23
N SER A 56 -23.42 -24.72 40.60
CA SER A 56 -22.02 -24.99 40.25
C SER A 56 -21.81 -25.10 38.72
N GLU A 57 -22.72 -25.82 38.02
CA GLU A 57 -22.71 -25.93 36.58
C GLU A 57 -22.94 -24.61 35.86
N ILE A 58 -23.87 -23.78 36.35
CA ILE A 58 -24.13 -22.42 35.84
C ILE A 58 -22.86 -21.56 35.99
N ASN A 59 -22.21 -21.59 37.14
CA ASN A 59 -20.98 -20.80 37.36
C ASN A 59 -19.84 -21.24 36.45
N THR A 60 -19.60 -22.53 36.27
CA THR A 60 -18.58 -23.03 35.35
C THR A 60 -18.91 -22.65 33.89
N THR A 61 -20.16 -22.80 33.46
CA THR A 61 -20.59 -22.40 32.12
C THR A 61 -20.44 -20.89 31.90
N GLN A 62 -20.73 -20.08 32.92
CA GLN A 62 -20.57 -18.62 32.87
C GLN A 62 -19.09 -18.22 32.72
N GLU A 63 -18.18 -18.92 33.43
CA GLU A 63 -16.74 -18.69 33.29
C GLU A 63 -16.22 -19.07 31.89
N GLU A 64 -16.65 -20.23 31.37
CA GLU A 64 -16.32 -20.65 30.00
C GLU A 64 -16.82 -19.66 28.95
N LEU A 65 -18.05 -19.17 29.12
CA LEU A 65 -18.63 -18.17 28.23
C LEU A 65 -17.82 -16.87 28.26
N ASN A 66 -17.40 -16.41 29.43
CA ASN A 66 -16.59 -15.21 29.58
C ASN A 66 -15.21 -15.35 28.91
N VAL A 67 -14.60 -16.53 28.99
CA VAL A 67 -13.33 -16.82 28.30
C VAL A 67 -13.52 -16.76 26.79
N LYS A 68 -14.52 -17.47 26.26
CA LYS A 68 -14.84 -17.45 24.82
C LYS A 68 -15.18 -16.06 24.30
N TYR A 69 -15.94 -15.28 25.07
CA TYR A 69 -16.24 -13.89 24.70
C TYR A 69 -14.99 -13.04 24.56
N ARG A 70 -14.01 -13.20 25.47
CA ARG A 70 -12.71 -12.50 25.37
C ARG A 70 -11.92 -12.96 24.15
N GLU A 71 -11.89 -14.25 23.88
CA GLU A 71 -11.21 -14.81 22.70
C GLU A 71 -11.80 -14.27 21.38
N ILE A 72 -13.13 -14.23 21.27
CA ILE A 72 -13.84 -13.68 20.11
C ILE A 72 -13.48 -12.20 19.96
N LYS A 73 -13.58 -11.41 21.03
CA LYS A 73 -13.28 -9.98 21.00
C LYS A 73 -11.82 -9.70 20.57
N THR A 74 -10.87 -10.45 21.12
CA THR A 74 -9.45 -10.33 20.71
C THR A 74 -9.24 -10.77 19.26
N GLY A 75 -9.99 -11.76 18.78
CA GLY A 75 -10.00 -12.18 17.38
C GLY A 75 -10.56 -11.11 16.44
N GLU A 76 -11.69 -10.52 16.80
CA GLU A 76 -12.30 -9.40 16.05
C GLU A 76 -11.36 -8.19 15.98
N ASP A 77 -10.72 -7.80 17.10
CA ASP A 77 -9.75 -6.70 17.12
C ASP A 77 -8.53 -6.98 16.22
N LYS A 78 -8.05 -8.24 16.21
CA LYS A 78 -6.98 -8.64 15.28
C LYS A 78 -7.39 -8.57 13.82
N ILE A 79 -8.57 -9.09 13.49
CA ILE A 79 -9.10 -9.05 12.12
C ILE A 79 -9.28 -7.60 11.67
N ARG A 80 -9.82 -6.74 12.53
CA ARG A 80 -9.99 -5.32 12.24
C ARG A 80 -8.65 -4.63 11.99
N LYS A 81 -7.64 -4.88 12.82
CA LYS A 81 -6.29 -4.34 12.60
C LYS A 81 -5.71 -4.80 11.27
N LEU A 82 -5.77 -6.08 10.96
CA LEU A 82 -5.28 -6.62 9.69
C LEU A 82 -6.03 -6.06 8.47
N ALA A 83 -7.32 -5.75 8.61
CA ALA A 83 -8.12 -5.21 7.52
C ALA A 83 -7.90 -3.70 7.27
N TYR A 84 -7.56 -2.93 8.31
CA TYR A 84 -7.59 -1.47 8.26
C TYR A 84 -6.27 -0.78 8.63
N GLU A 85 -5.28 -1.49 9.16
CA GLU A 85 -4.00 -0.94 9.57
C GLU A 85 -2.85 -1.57 8.77
N ASP A 86 -1.82 -0.79 8.51
CA ASP A 86 -0.54 -1.30 8.04
C ASP A 86 0.17 -1.98 9.21
N SER A 87 0.57 -3.22 9.01
CA SER A 87 1.09 -4.08 10.08
C SER A 87 2.42 -3.60 10.67
N TYR A 88 3.16 -2.79 9.93
CA TYR A 88 4.48 -2.32 10.33
C TYR A 88 4.43 -0.96 11.01
N THR A 89 3.79 0.02 10.37
CA THR A 89 3.71 1.38 10.88
C THR A 89 2.58 1.59 11.88
N GLY A 90 1.57 0.71 11.89
CA GLY A 90 0.33 0.89 12.66
C GLY A 90 -0.56 2.01 12.15
N LEU A 91 -0.19 2.66 11.04
CA LEU A 91 -1.04 3.66 10.38
C LEU A 91 -2.24 2.98 9.70
N PRO A 92 -3.34 3.69 9.49
CA PRO A 92 -4.39 3.27 8.59
C PRO A 92 -3.82 2.83 7.23
N ASN A 93 -4.36 1.75 6.66
CA ASN A 93 -3.98 1.30 5.33
C ASN A 93 -4.85 1.95 4.24
N GLY A 94 -4.62 1.57 2.97
CA GLY A 94 -5.36 2.10 1.84
C GLY A 94 -6.87 1.84 1.89
N VAL A 95 -7.30 0.72 2.49
CA VAL A 95 -8.74 0.41 2.65
C VAL A 95 -9.38 1.40 3.61
N ALA A 96 -8.76 1.62 4.77
CA ALA A 96 -9.21 2.60 5.75
C ALA A 96 -9.23 4.02 5.16
N PHE A 97 -8.21 4.38 4.37
CA PHE A 97 -8.15 5.67 3.70
C PHE A 97 -9.33 5.92 2.76
N ILE A 98 -9.65 4.94 1.92
CA ILE A 98 -10.76 5.04 0.95
C ILE A 98 -12.11 5.18 1.67
N GLU A 99 -12.33 4.47 2.76
CA GLU A 99 -13.56 4.59 3.56
C GLU A 99 -13.71 6.00 4.16
N VAL A 100 -12.64 6.52 4.77
CA VAL A 100 -12.66 7.86 5.36
C VAL A 100 -12.83 8.93 4.27
N LEU A 101 -12.16 8.77 3.13
CA LEU A 101 -12.31 9.68 1.99
C LEU A 101 -13.76 9.69 1.49
N ASN A 102 -14.38 8.52 1.28
CA ASN A 102 -15.78 8.44 0.84
C ASN A 102 -16.70 9.11 1.84
N HIS A 103 -16.52 8.87 3.14
CA HIS A 103 -17.32 9.52 4.17
C HIS A 103 -17.14 11.05 4.16
N THR A 104 -15.91 11.53 3.97
CA THR A 104 -15.62 12.97 3.85
C THR A 104 -16.33 13.56 2.64
N LEU A 105 -16.31 12.89 1.49
CA LEU A 105 -16.98 13.36 0.27
C LEU A 105 -18.51 13.43 0.42
N GLU A 106 -19.11 12.54 1.20
CA GLU A 106 -20.56 12.55 1.49
C GLU A 106 -20.96 13.67 2.45
N THR A 107 -20.06 14.08 3.35
CA THR A 107 -20.34 15.04 4.42
C THR A 107 -19.84 16.45 4.15
N LEU A 108 -19.02 16.64 3.11
CA LEU A 108 -18.39 17.92 2.74
C LEU A 108 -19.48 18.98 2.40
N ARG A 109 -19.40 20.13 3.00
CA ARG A 109 -20.31 21.24 2.71
C ARG A 109 -19.87 22.00 1.44
N LYS A 110 -20.81 22.72 0.83
CA LYS A 110 -20.58 23.42 -0.45
C LYS A 110 -19.45 24.47 -0.42
N GLU A 111 -19.16 25.02 0.77
CA GLU A 111 -18.17 26.08 0.96
C GLU A 111 -16.85 25.54 1.56
N GLU A 112 -16.74 24.24 1.76
CA GLU A 112 -15.57 23.57 2.31
C GLU A 112 -14.82 22.85 1.20
N TYR A 113 -13.51 22.76 1.38
CA TYR A 113 -12.64 21.94 0.54
C TYR A 113 -12.08 20.77 1.34
N ALA A 114 -11.70 19.73 0.65
CA ALA A 114 -10.82 18.69 1.17
C ALA A 114 -9.61 18.56 0.23
N GLY A 115 -8.46 18.25 0.78
CA GLY A 115 -7.23 18.07 0.01
C GLY A 115 -6.68 16.68 0.20
N ILE A 116 -6.21 16.07 -0.89
CA ILE A 116 -5.53 14.79 -0.89
C ILE A 116 -4.09 15.01 -1.30
N MET A 117 -3.16 14.45 -0.53
CA MET A 117 -1.75 14.38 -0.87
C MET A 117 -1.36 12.92 -1.09
N TYR A 118 -0.79 12.60 -2.23
CA TYR A 118 -0.13 11.34 -2.49
C TYR A 118 1.38 11.56 -2.39
N ILE A 119 2.02 10.91 -1.44
CA ILE A 119 3.41 11.14 -1.04
C ILE A 119 4.22 9.88 -1.34
N ASP A 120 5.39 10.05 -1.95
CA ASP A 120 6.30 8.96 -2.31
C ASP A 120 7.75 9.39 -1.99
N LEU A 121 8.54 8.46 -1.46
CA LEU A 121 9.93 8.71 -1.09
C LEU A 121 10.83 8.56 -2.32
N ASP A 122 11.55 9.62 -2.64
CA ASP A 122 12.40 9.65 -3.82
C ASP A 122 13.55 8.65 -3.75
N ASN A 123 13.71 7.84 -4.79
CA ASN A 123 14.78 6.85 -4.93
C ASN A 123 14.81 5.77 -3.81
N PHE A 124 13.71 5.54 -3.11
CA PHE A 124 13.62 4.57 -2.01
C PHE A 124 14.12 3.18 -2.40
N LYS A 125 13.81 2.73 -3.62
CA LYS A 125 14.31 1.44 -4.13
C LYS A 125 15.82 1.33 -4.11
N GLN A 126 16.57 2.43 -4.42
CA GLN A 126 18.04 2.42 -4.38
C GLN A 126 18.55 2.30 -2.94
N ILE A 127 17.84 2.90 -1.99
CA ILE A 127 18.13 2.80 -0.56
C ILE A 127 17.89 1.37 -0.10
N ASP A 128 16.79 0.77 -0.50
CA ASP A 128 16.43 -0.61 -0.18
C ASP A 128 17.43 -1.62 -0.75
N ASP A 129 17.84 -1.44 -2.00
CA ASP A 129 18.89 -2.25 -2.66
C ASP A 129 20.25 -2.12 -1.95
N MET A 130 20.56 -0.97 -1.35
CA MET A 130 21.85 -0.68 -0.67
C MET A 130 21.86 -1.14 0.78
N TRP A 131 20.79 -0.90 1.55
CA TRP A 131 20.75 -1.07 3.01
C TRP A 131 19.91 -2.28 3.44
N GLY A 132 19.10 -2.84 2.54
CA GLY A 132 18.24 -3.99 2.77
C GLY A 132 16.92 -3.67 3.49
N HIS A 133 15.94 -4.55 3.31
CA HIS A 133 14.55 -4.35 3.76
C HIS A 133 14.40 -4.00 5.25
N ALA A 134 15.16 -4.68 6.14
CA ALA A 134 15.02 -4.45 7.58
C ALA A 134 15.39 -3.02 8.02
N ASN A 135 16.39 -2.41 7.36
CA ASN A 135 16.79 -1.02 7.63
C ASN A 135 15.81 -0.03 6.97
N CYS A 136 15.27 -0.38 5.81
CA CYS A 136 14.24 0.40 5.15
C CYS A 136 12.93 0.44 5.93
N ASP A 137 12.59 -0.64 6.61
CA ASP A 137 11.46 -0.69 7.50
C ASP A 137 11.58 0.34 8.64
N GLU A 138 12.76 0.42 9.30
CA GLU A 138 13.03 1.44 10.32
C GLU A 138 12.87 2.86 9.75
N LEU A 139 13.40 3.12 8.55
CA LEU A 139 13.25 4.40 7.86
C LEU A 139 11.78 4.74 7.59
N ILE A 140 10.97 3.78 7.11
CA ILE A 140 9.53 3.97 6.87
C ILE A 140 8.79 4.35 8.16
N LEU A 141 9.16 3.75 9.29
CA LEU A 141 8.58 4.09 10.59
C LEU A 141 8.94 5.53 10.99
N ASP A 142 10.19 5.94 10.83
CA ASP A 142 10.65 7.30 11.11
C ASP A 142 9.97 8.32 10.19
N VAL A 143 9.81 8.00 8.90
CA VAL A 143 9.03 8.80 7.94
C VAL A 143 7.59 8.96 8.42
N SER A 144 6.96 7.87 8.85
CA SER A 144 5.57 7.91 9.33
C SER A 144 5.40 8.83 10.54
N HIS A 145 6.35 8.80 11.47
CA HIS A 145 6.37 9.70 12.62
C HIS A 145 6.59 11.15 12.21
N ARG A 146 7.53 11.42 11.30
CA ARG A 146 7.80 12.76 10.78
C ARG A 146 6.60 13.35 10.04
N LEU A 147 5.94 12.56 9.20
CA LEU A 147 4.71 12.99 8.54
C LEU A 147 3.65 13.34 9.58
N ARG A 148 3.41 12.46 10.56
CA ARG A 148 2.41 12.71 11.61
C ARG A 148 2.67 13.98 12.42
N GLN A 149 3.94 14.30 12.70
CA GLN A 149 4.33 15.51 13.42
C GLN A 149 4.10 16.81 12.62
N ASN A 150 4.05 16.72 11.29
CA ASN A 150 3.84 17.86 10.39
C ASN A 150 2.40 17.99 9.89
N LEU A 151 1.50 17.14 10.39
CA LEU A 151 0.07 17.15 10.09
C LEU A 151 -0.73 17.66 11.27
N ASP A 152 -1.89 18.24 10.99
CA ASP A 152 -2.82 18.72 12.00
C ASP A 152 -3.64 17.55 12.59
N GLU A 153 -4.34 17.76 13.70
CA GLU A 153 -5.10 16.70 14.38
C GLU A 153 -6.21 16.12 13.52
N ASN A 154 -6.81 16.90 12.64
CA ASN A 154 -7.90 16.52 11.75
C ASN A 154 -7.42 15.91 10.43
N ASP A 155 -6.11 15.89 10.18
CA ASP A 155 -5.56 15.26 8.99
C ASP A 155 -5.48 13.74 9.17
N TYR A 156 -5.88 13.02 8.15
CA TYR A 156 -5.86 11.57 8.14
C TYR A 156 -4.68 11.05 7.31
N LEU A 157 -3.69 10.48 8.00
CA LEU A 157 -2.51 9.88 7.38
C LEU A 157 -2.72 8.38 7.23
N ALA A 158 -2.44 7.85 6.06
CA ALA A 158 -2.47 6.43 5.76
C ALA A 158 -1.19 5.98 5.04
N LYS A 159 -0.83 4.72 5.26
CA LYS A 159 0.22 3.99 4.56
C LYS A 159 -0.40 3.18 3.43
N MET A 160 0.08 3.38 2.20
CA MET A 160 -0.46 2.68 1.04
C MET A 160 0.32 1.39 0.76
N SER A 161 1.43 1.49 0.08
CA SER A 161 2.30 0.36 -0.24
C SER A 161 3.76 0.81 -0.31
N GLY A 162 4.70 -0.09 -0.05
CA GLY A 162 6.13 0.21 -0.17
C GLY A 162 6.54 1.50 0.55
N ASP A 163 6.85 2.53 -0.20
CA ASP A 163 7.29 3.86 0.24
C ASP A 163 6.21 4.96 0.06
N GLU A 164 4.97 4.57 -0.21
CA GLU A 164 3.86 5.48 -0.51
C GLU A 164 2.98 5.75 0.71
N PHE A 165 2.61 7.02 0.89
CA PHE A 165 1.67 7.49 1.92
C PHE A 165 0.58 8.34 1.29
N MET A 166 -0.57 8.41 1.96
CA MET A 166 -1.62 9.36 1.61
C MET A 166 -2.05 10.17 2.82
N VAL A 167 -2.33 11.44 2.57
CA VAL A 167 -2.91 12.36 3.54
C VAL A 167 -4.22 12.89 3.01
N LEU A 168 -5.25 12.87 3.84
CA LEU A 168 -6.50 13.56 3.61
C LEU A 168 -6.59 14.72 4.59
N SER A 169 -6.60 15.94 4.10
CA SER A 169 -6.88 17.14 4.87
C SER A 169 -8.35 17.50 4.72
N GLN A 170 -9.06 17.59 5.84
CA GLN A 170 -10.50 17.85 5.89
C GLN A 170 -10.78 19.28 6.35
N ASN A 171 -11.99 19.77 6.04
CA ASN A 171 -12.50 21.05 6.50
C ASN A 171 -11.57 22.24 6.17
N ILE A 172 -11.02 22.23 4.96
CA ILE A 172 -10.18 23.32 4.47
C ILE A 172 -11.09 24.48 4.07
N LEU A 173 -10.90 25.63 4.68
CA LEU A 173 -11.63 26.86 4.37
C LEU A 173 -10.90 27.73 3.35
N ASP A 174 -9.56 27.68 3.36
CA ASP A 174 -8.70 28.40 2.41
C ASP A 174 -7.67 27.43 1.82
N LEU A 175 -7.55 27.42 0.50
CA LEU A 175 -6.55 26.62 -0.20
C LEU A 175 -5.11 27.03 0.15
N ALA A 176 -4.89 28.26 0.64
CA ALA A 176 -3.58 28.69 1.15
C ALA A 176 -3.14 27.84 2.35
N ASP A 177 -4.05 27.44 3.24
CA ASP A 177 -3.74 26.59 4.39
C ASP A 177 -3.27 25.19 3.93
N PHE A 178 -3.89 24.68 2.87
CA PHE A 178 -3.47 23.39 2.29
C PHE A 178 -2.10 23.49 1.62
N ASP A 179 -1.81 24.61 0.94
CA ASP A 179 -0.51 24.85 0.33
C ASP A 179 0.60 25.01 1.38
N GLU A 180 0.32 25.69 2.50
CA GLU A 180 1.26 25.75 3.63
C GLU A 180 1.55 24.37 4.23
N LYS A 181 0.56 23.50 4.29
CA LYS A 181 0.72 22.12 4.74
C LYS A 181 1.64 21.32 3.82
N LEU A 182 1.44 21.42 2.50
CA LEU A 182 2.31 20.80 1.49
C LEU A 182 3.76 21.26 1.66
N LYS A 183 3.97 22.57 1.78
CA LYS A 183 5.30 23.17 2.00
C LYS A 183 5.94 22.70 3.30
N ARG A 184 5.15 22.61 4.39
CA ARG A 184 5.62 22.14 5.70
C ARG A 184 6.09 20.70 5.64
N ILE A 185 5.33 19.84 4.96
CA ILE A 185 5.70 18.44 4.76
C ILE A 185 6.97 18.33 3.92
N GLU A 186 7.02 18.95 2.74
CA GLU A 186 8.20 18.96 1.85
C GLU A 186 9.44 19.45 2.60
N ALA A 187 9.36 20.59 3.27
CA ALA A 187 10.47 21.15 4.03
C ALA A 187 10.96 20.25 5.17
N SER A 188 10.10 19.43 5.76
CA SER A 188 10.46 18.50 6.83
C SER A 188 11.45 17.43 6.37
N PHE A 189 11.46 17.08 5.09
CA PHE A 189 12.35 16.09 4.50
C PHE A 189 13.76 16.62 4.21
N ARG A 190 13.99 17.93 4.30
CA ARG A 190 15.33 18.53 4.20
C ARG A 190 16.23 18.19 5.39
N PHE A 191 15.64 17.73 6.50
CA PHE A 191 16.38 17.29 7.67
C PHE A 191 16.69 15.78 7.57
N PRO A 192 17.92 15.36 7.92
CA PRO A 192 18.29 13.96 7.85
C PRO A 192 17.44 13.10 8.79
N PHE A 193 17.26 11.84 8.42
CA PHE A 193 16.78 10.79 9.30
C PHE A 193 17.96 10.17 10.05
N ILE A 194 17.81 10.00 11.36
CA ILE A 194 18.83 9.40 12.21
C ILE A 194 18.38 7.97 12.51
N THR A 195 18.94 7.03 11.79
CA THR A 195 18.60 5.61 11.89
C THR A 195 19.70 4.83 12.59
N SER A 196 19.44 3.58 12.97
CA SER A 196 20.44 2.69 13.58
C SER A 196 21.64 2.41 12.67
N PHE A 197 21.48 2.58 11.35
CA PHE A 197 22.53 2.35 10.34
C PHE A 197 23.17 3.63 9.80
N GLY A 198 22.81 4.82 10.31
CA GLY A 198 23.46 6.09 9.96
C GLY A 198 22.49 7.25 9.75
N GLN A 199 23.05 8.37 9.29
CA GLN A 199 22.26 9.53 8.86
C GLN A 199 21.94 9.43 7.39
N LEU A 200 20.67 9.59 7.02
CA LEU A 200 20.19 9.52 5.66
C LEU A 200 19.34 10.75 5.32
N VAL A 201 19.68 11.40 4.21
CA VAL A 201 18.83 12.43 3.61
C VAL A 201 18.02 11.76 2.50
N ILE A 202 16.70 11.80 2.62
CA ILE A 202 15.77 11.35 1.59
C ILE A 202 14.79 12.46 1.29
N THR A 203 14.52 12.69 0.03
CA THR A 203 13.52 13.65 -0.43
C THR A 203 12.19 12.98 -0.71
N THR A 204 11.16 13.77 -0.90
CA THR A 204 9.82 13.27 -1.21
C THR A 204 9.22 14.04 -2.37
N SER A 205 8.49 13.32 -3.22
CA SER A 205 7.63 13.91 -4.24
C SER A 205 6.18 13.80 -3.78
N ILE A 206 5.38 14.86 -3.98
CA ILE A 206 4.00 14.92 -3.51
C ILE A 206 3.09 15.32 -4.68
N GLY A 207 2.02 14.54 -4.90
CA GLY A 207 0.93 14.92 -5.78
C GLY A 207 -0.30 15.33 -4.98
N ALA A 208 -0.87 16.48 -5.30
CA ALA A 208 -2.01 17.05 -4.59
C ALA A 208 -3.25 17.16 -5.48
N ALA A 209 -4.41 16.79 -4.93
CA ALA A 209 -5.71 17.00 -5.55
C ALA A 209 -6.70 17.61 -4.55
N VAL A 210 -7.57 18.48 -5.01
CA VAL A 210 -8.50 19.26 -4.18
C VAL A 210 -9.95 18.96 -4.57
N VAL A 211 -10.77 18.71 -3.56
CA VAL A 211 -12.22 18.54 -3.69
C VAL A 211 -12.92 19.90 -3.54
N PRO A 212 -13.91 20.23 -4.37
CA PRO A 212 -14.47 19.45 -5.48
C PRO A 212 -13.79 19.70 -6.84
N ARG A 213 -12.80 20.60 -6.90
CA ARG A 213 -12.16 21.08 -8.14
C ARG A 213 -11.64 19.92 -9.01
N ASP A 214 -10.92 18.97 -8.39
CA ASP A 214 -10.19 17.93 -9.09
C ASP A 214 -10.93 16.59 -9.09
N GLY A 215 -12.19 16.58 -8.62
CA GLY A 215 -13.06 15.41 -8.60
C GLY A 215 -13.99 15.37 -7.39
N THR A 216 -14.99 14.48 -7.47
CA THR A 216 -15.98 14.27 -6.40
C THR A 216 -16.13 12.80 -6.01
N LYS A 217 -15.30 11.92 -6.56
CA LYS A 217 -15.26 10.49 -6.26
C LYS A 217 -13.86 10.10 -5.80
N ALA A 218 -13.77 9.18 -4.85
CA ALA A 218 -12.51 8.77 -4.26
C ALA A 218 -11.50 8.21 -5.29
N ASP A 219 -11.96 7.35 -6.18
CA ASP A 219 -11.14 6.75 -7.25
C ASP A 219 -10.56 7.80 -8.21
N VAL A 220 -11.36 8.81 -8.57
CA VAL A 220 -10.94 9.92 -9.43
C VAL A 220 -9.89 10.78 -8.73
N LEU A 221 -10.14 11.14 -7.48
CA LEU A 221 -9.23 12.00 -6.70
C LEU A 221 -7.89 11.34 -6.43
N ILE A 222 -7.90 10.06 -6.06
CA ILE A 222 -6.67 9.29 -5.84
C ILE A 222 -5.88 9.19 -7.15
N LYS A 223 -6.54 8.90 -8.26
CA LYS A 223 -5.92 8.88 -9.58
C LYS A 223 -5.30 10.24 -9.93
N ASN A 224 -6.03 11.34 -9.72
CA ASN A 224 -5.57 12.68 -10.04
C ASN A 224 -4.39 13.11 -9.16
N ALA A 225 -4.40 12.78 -7.86
CA ALA A 225 -3.25 12.99 -6.98
C ALA A 225 -2.03 12.16 -7.43
N SER A 226 -2.23 10.90 -7.88
CA SER A 226 -1.16 10.06 -8.43
C SER A 226 -0.58 10.63 -9.73
N THR A 227 -1.43 11.18 -10.61
CA THR A 227 -0.97 11.86 -11.84
C THR A 227 -0.13 13.09 -11.50
N ALA A 228 -0.55 13.89 -10.52
CA ALA A 228 0.22 15.04 -10.04
C ALA A 228 1.57 14.60 -9.40
N LEU A 229 1.60 13.50 -8.66
CA LEU A 229 2.83 12.92 -8.12
C LEU A 229 3.81 12.51 -9.23
N THR A 230 3.29 11.89 -10.30
CA THR A 230 4.10 11.52 -11.47
C THR A 230 4.72 12.76 -12.12
N GLU A 231 3.97 13.86 -12.21
CA GLU A 231 4.50 15.14 -12.71
C GLU A 231 5.55 15.75 -11.77
N ALA A 232 5.34 15.72 -10.45
CA ALA A 232 6.33 16.14 -9.47
C ALA A 232 7.66 15.38 -9.65
N LYS A 233 7.62 14.06 -9.78
CA LYS A 233 8.80 13.24 -10.06
C LYS A 233 9.46 13.60 -11.42
N ARG A 234 8.65 13.92 -12.44
CA ARG A 234 9.15 14.33 -13.76
C ARG A 234 9.85 15.68 -13.75
N LEU A 235 9.40 16.62 -12.91
CA LEU A 235 9.97 17.96 -12.76
C LEU A 235 11.28 18.00 -11.97
N GLY A 236 11.74 16.87 -11.45
CA GLY A 236 13.06 16.76 -10.82
C GLY A 236 13.04 16.14 -9.43
N LYS A 237 11.87 15.70 -8.96
CA LYS A 237 11.67 15.20 -7.59
C LYS A 237 11.84 16.29 -6.53
N ASP A 238 11.81 15.95 -5.24
CA ASP A 238 11.97 16.91 -4.13
C ASP A 238 11.07 18.15 -4.26
N ASN A 239 9.80 17.91 -4.61
CA ASN A 239 8.80 18.96 -4.81
C ASN A 239 7.39 18.42 -4.68
N TYR A 240 6.40 19.32 -4.78
CA TYR A 240 4.99 18.95 -4.90
C TYR A 240 4.35 19.57 -6.14
N CYS A 241 3.33 18.89 -6.67
CA CYS A 241 2.51 19.39 -7.77
C CYS A 241 1.04 19.25 -7.42
N TYR A 242 0.26 20.29 -7.75
CA TYR A 242 -1.19 20.15 -7.81
C TYR A 242 -1.61 19.49 -9.12
N TYR A 243 -2.67 18.72 -9.05
CA TYR A 243 -3.30 18.16 -10.24
C TYR A 243 -3.78 19.29 -11.18
N ASP A 244 -3.57 19.07 -12.45
CA ASP A 244 -4.08 19.87 -13.55
C ASP A 244 -4.56 18.93 -14.66
N GLU A 245 -5.69 19.25 -15.29
CA GLU A 245 -6.30 18.41 -16.31
C GLU A 245 -5.36 18.16 -17.53
N GLU A 246 -4.49 19.12 -17.84
CA GLU A 246 -3.45 18.96 -18.86
C GLU A 246 -2.48 17.83 -18.54
N MET A 247 -2.24 17.52 -17.26
CA MET A 247 -1.34 16.43 -16.85
C MET A 247 -1.87 15.08 -17.30
N THR A 248 -3.17 14.83 -17.15
CA THR A 248 -3.81 13.60 -17.63
C THR A 248 -3.66 13.46 -19.14
N THR A 249 -3.85 14.54 -19.89
CA THR A 249 -3.68 14.54 -21.34
C THR A 249 -2.23 14.18 -21.70
N LYS A 250 -1.26 14.82 -21.06
CA LYS A 250 0.18 14.53 -21.25
C LYS A 250 0.56 13.10 -20.89
N GLU A 251 -0.04 12.52 -19.84
CA GLU A 251 0.20 11.14 -19.44
C GLU A 251 -0.29 10.16 -20.49
N ILE A 252 -1.51 10.38 -21.02
CA ILE A 252 -2.07 9.57 -22.11
C ILE A 252 -1.19 9.68 -23.37
N GLU A 253 -0.80 10.90 -23.77
CA GLU A 253 0.10 11.12 -24.90
C GLU A 253 1.45 10.40 -24.73
N ASN A 254 2.02 10.40 -23.53
CA ASN A 254 3.26 9.69 -23.23
C ASN A 254 3.10 8.16 -23.33
N LEU A 255 1.99 7.60 -22.83
CA LEU A 255 1.69 6.16 -22.93
C LEU A 255 1.49 5.75 -24.41
N GLU A 256 0.78 6.56 -25.19
CA GLU A 256 0.63 6.34 -26.62
C GLU A 256 1.99 6.41 -27.35
N LEU A 257 2.80 7.41 -27.01
CA LEU A 257 4.12 7.57 -27.58
C LEU A 257 5.03 6.37 -27.27
N GLN A 258 4.98 5.86 -26.03
CA GLN A 258 5.72 4.68 -25.61
C GLN A 258 5.28 3.43 -26.38
N SER A 259 3.98 3.22 -26.52
CA SER A 259 3.42 2.11 -27.30
C SER A 259 3.83 2.21 -28.78
N ASN A 260 3.69 3.39 -29.37
CA ASN A 260 4.03 3.65 -30.76
C ASN A 260 5.53 3.46 -31.04
N LEU A 261 6.40 3.89 -30.14
CA LEU A 261 7.85 3.68 -30.27
C LEU A 261 8.23 2.20 -30.15
N THR A 262 7.59 1.45 -29.25
CA THR A 262 7.76 0.00 -29.15
C THR A 262 7.41 -0.70 -30.46
N ASN A 263 6.28 -0.31 -31.05
CA ASN A 263 5.83 -0.84 -32.32
C ASN A 263 6.78 -0.45 -33.47
N ALA A 264 7.28 0.78 -33.48
CA ALA A 264 8.24 1.25 -34.49
C ALA A 264 9.55 0.47 -34.47
N ILE A 265 10.04 0.14 -33.26
CA ILE A 265 11.26 -0.69 -33.08
C ILE A 265 11.02 -2.10 -33.61
N LYS A 266 9.82 -2.70 -33.35
CA LYS A 266 9.48 -4.07 -33.76
C LYS A 266 9.18 -4.20 -35.25
N ASN A 267 8.51 -3.20 -35.83
CA ASN A 267 7.95 -3.27 -37.19
C ASN A 267 8.82 -2.54 -38.22
N ASP A 268 10.05 -2.19 -37.87
CA ASP A 268 11.03 -1.55 -38.77
C ASP A 268 10.58 -0.19 -39.36
N ASN A 269 9.77 0.57 -38.59
CA ASN A 269 9.34 1.93 -38.98
C ASN A 269 10.42 2.98 -38.65
N LEU A 270 11.61 2.56 -38.28
CA LEU A 270 12.77 3.40 -38.04
C LEU A 270 13.59 3.50 -39.34
N ILE A 271 13.81 4.70 -39.78
CA ILE A 271 14.54 4.98 -41.01
C ILE A 271 15.93 5.44 -40.69
N ILE A 272 16.94 4.80 -41.28
CA ILE A 272 18.33 5.23 -41.20
C ILE A 272 18.68 5.98 -42.48
N LYS A 273 19.22 7.18 -42.33
CA LYS A 273 19.77 7.97 -43.41
C LYS A 273 21.25 8.29 -43.13
N TYR A 274 22.03 8.43 -44.18
CA TYR A 274 23.43 8.73 -44.08
C TYR A 274 23.73 10.11 -44.70
N ALA A 275 24.34 10.98 -43.89
CA ALA A 275 24.83 12.28 -44.35
C ALA A 275 26.31 12.22 -44.63
N PRO A 276 26.79 12.62 -45.81
CA PRO A 276 28.23 12.62 -46.13
C PRO A 276 28.98 13.62 -45.22
N VAL A 277 30.16 13.24 -44.79
CA VAL A 277 31.08 14.08 -44.03
C VAL A 277 32.31 14.37 -44.93
N TYR A 278 32.60 15.63 -45.17
CA TYR A 278 33.71 16.06 -46.00
C TYR A 278 34.99 16.19 -45.17
N ASP A 279 35.99 15.41 -45.52
CA ASP A 279 37.34 15.55 -44.97
C ASP A 279 38.06 16.68 -45.70
N ILE A 280 38.28 17.79 -45.00
CA ILE A 280 38.90 19.00 -45.53
C ILE A 280 40.39 18.75 -45.90
N LYS A 281 41.07 17.90 -45.11
CA LYS A 281 42.52 17.63 -45.28
C LYS A 281 42.75 16.76 -46.52
N ASN A 282 41.99 15.68 -46.66
CA ASN A 282 42.15 14.70 -47.71
C ASN A 282 41.27 15.00 -48.94
N LYS A 283 40.32 15.99 -48.82
CA LYS A 283 39.35 16.38 -49.85
C LYS A 283 38.50 15.20 -50.34
N THR A 284 38.08 14.36 -49.42
CA THR A 284 37.30 13.14 -49.70
C THR A 284 35.97 13.10 -48.92
N TYR A 285 35.05 12.22 -49.35
CA TYR A 285 33.82 11.85 -48.67
C TYR A 285 33.87 10.36 -48.31
N ASP A 286 34.86 9.94 -47.55
CA ASP A 286 35.05 8.56 -47.13
C ASP A 286 34.28 8.19 -45.84
N THR A 287 33.66 9.18 -45.22
CA THR A 287 32.93 9.04 -43.98
C THR A 287 31.51 9.55 -44.13
N VAL A 288 30.55 8.82 -43.54
CA VAL A 288 29.13 9.22 -43.45
C VAL A 288 28.67 9.23 -42.00
N ARG A 289 27.76 10.13 -41.67
CA ARG A 289 27.14 10.19 -40.33
C ARG A 289 25.74 9.63 -40.41
N MET A 290 25.44 8.63 -39.59
CA MET A 290 24.10 8.06 -39.44
C MET A 290 23.12 9.06 -38.82
N ARG A 291 21.92 9.12 -39.33
CA ARG A 291 20.79 9.86 -38.78
C ARG A 291 19.61 8.94 -38.64
N LEU A 292 19.12 8.80 -37.40
CA LEU A 292 17.94 8.02 -37.09
C LEU A 292 16.70 8.91 -37.21
N LEU A 293 15.69 8.42 -37.95
CA LEU A 293 14.41 9.04 -38.14
C LEU A 293 13.32 8.04 -37.78
N TRP A 294 12.20 8.53 -37.30
CA TRP A 294 11.02 7.73 -37.02
C TRP A 294 9.88 8.18 -37.88
N ASP A 295 9.40 7.29 -38.77
CA ASP A 295 8.20 7.53 -39.55
C ASP A 295 6.95 7.26 -38.73
N ARG A 296 6.16 8.28 -38.50
CA ARG A 296 4.91 8.22 -37.72
C ARG A 296 3.66 8.31 -38.63
N GLY A 297 3.81 8.00 -39.91
CA GLY A 297 2.72 8.06 -40.89
C GLY A 297 2.17 9.47 -41.01
N GLU A 298 0.88 9.67 -40.75
CA GLU A 298 0.20 10.97 -40.84
C GLU A 298 0.80 12.07 -39.96
N GLN A 299 1.45 11.70 -38.85
CA GLN A 299 2.14 12.64 -37.94
C GLN A 299 3.52 13.08 -38.45
N GLY A 300 3.93 12.57 -39.63
CA GLY A 300 5.18 12.91 -40.28
C GLY A 300 6.41 12.22 -39.69
N ILE A 301 7.59 12.67 -40.16
CA ILE A 301 8.88 12.07 -39.79
C ILE A 301 9.50 12.85 -38.64
N TRP A 302 9.81 12.13 -37.56
CA TRP A 302 10.50 12.68 -36.41
C TRP A 302 11.99 12.42 -36.48
N HIS A 303 12.81 13.45 -36.20
CA HIS A 303 14.24 13.34 -36.01
C HIS A 303 14.55 12.79 -34.61
N ALA A 304 15.66 12.07 -34.47
CA ALA A 304 16.12 11.44 -33.25
C ALA A 304 16.00 12.33 -31.98
N ARG A 305 16.38 13.61 -32.07
CA ARG A 305 16.30 14.58 -30.97
C ARG A 305 14.90 14.76 -30.35
N LYS A 306 13.84 14.41 -31.11
CA LYS A 306 12.46 14.52 -30.60
C LYS A 306 12.04 13.33 -29.73
N PHE A 307 12.66 12.16 -29.89
CA PHE A 307 12.22 10.95 -29.20
C PHE A 307 13.31 10.19 -28.43
N ILE A 308 14.60 10.49 -28.66
CA ILE A 308 15.69 9.81 -27.93
C ILE A 308 15.60 10.07 -26.43
N GLY A 309 15.39 11.31 -25.98
CA GLY A 309 15.23 11.63 -24.57
C GLY A 309 14.03 10.92 -23.92
N PHE A 310 12.97 10.71 -24.68
CA PHE A 310 11.84 9.91 -24.22
C PHE A 310 12.19 8.42 -24.14
N ALA A 311 12.86 7.88 -25.15
CA ALA A 311 13.35 6.49 -25.16
C ALA A 311 14.33 6.20 -23.99
N GLU A 312 15.14 7.18 -23.63
CA GLU A 312 16.04 7.10 -22.45
C GLU A 312 15.23 7.00 -21.15
N LYS A 313 14.23 7.88 -20.95
CA LYS A 313 13.38 7.91 -19.75
C LYS A 313 12.62 6.59 -19.58
N THR A 314 12.08 6.06 -20.67
CA THR A 314 11.26 4.83 -20.65
C THR A 314 12.09 3.54 -20.71
N GLY A 315 13.42 3.63 -20.87
CA GLY A 315 14.30 2.47 -21.04
C GLY A 315 14.26 1.82 -22.43
N GLN A 316 13.40 2.29 -23.33
CA GLN A 316 13.31 1.80 -24.72
C GLN A 316 14.57 2.07 -25.53
N ILE A 317 15.45 2.95 -25.06
CA ILE A 317 16.72 3.30 -25.70
C ILE A 317 17.62 2.09 -25.95
N PHE A 318 17.59 1.06 -25.08
CA PHE A 318 18.38 -0.15 -25.24
C PHE A 318 17.94 -0.97 -26.45
N ALA A 319 16.64 -1.25 -26.56
CA ALA A 319 16.07 -1.96 -27.70
C ALA A 319 16.22 -1.16 -28.99
N LEU A 320 16.01 0.16 -28.92
CA LEU A 320 16.22 1.08 -30.04
C LEU A 320 17.66 1.06 -30.52
N GLY A 321 18.62 1.16 -29.60
CA GLY A 321 20.05 1.13 -29.90
C GLY A 321 20.48 -0.19 -30.52
N GLU A 322 20.07 -1.33 -29.95
CA GLU A 322 20.37 -2.66 -30.49
C GLU A 322 19.84 -2.84 -31.91
N ASN A 323 18.56 -2.51 -32.13
CA ASN A 323 17.93 -2.61 -33.45
C ASN A 323 18.65 -1.72 -34.49
N THR A 324 18.87 -0.43 -34.13
CA THR A 324 19.57 0.53 -35.00
C THR A 324 20.98 0.07 -35.34
N PHE A 325 21.72 -0.44 -34.34
CA PHE A 325 23.11 -0.86 -34.55
C PHE A 325 23.18 -2.10 -35.46
N LYS A 326 22.31 -3.09 -35.27
CA LYS A 326 22.21 -4.25 -36.17
C LYS A 326 21.93 -3.82 -37.61
N LYS A 327 20.97 -2.92 -37.79
CA LYS A 327 20.56 -2.43 -39.11
C LYS A 327 21.73 -1.68 -39.80
N VAL A 328 22.41 -0.80 -39.08
CA VAL A 328 23.58 -0.12 -39.60
C VAL A 328 24.66 -1.11 -40.04
N CYS A 329 24.95 -2.13 -39.23
CA CYS A 329 25.92 -3.16 -39.56
C CYS A 329 25.56 -3.93 -40.86
N GLU A 330 24.28 -4.26 -41.04
CA GLU A 330 23.80 -4.90 -42.26
C GLU A 330 23.93 -3.97 -43.50
N GLU A 331 23.55 -2.71 -43.39
CA GLU A 331 23.63 -1.73 -44.45
C GLU A 331 25.08 -1.40 -44.84
N MET A 332 26.01 -1.42 -43.88
CA MET A 332 27.45 -1.21 -44.12
C MET A 332 28.11 -2.29 -45.00
N LYS A 333 27.51 -3.47 -45.15
CA LYS A 333 27.97 -4.49 -46.08
C LYS A 333 27.95 -4.01 -47.53
N ALA A 334 26.97 -3.12 -47.82
CA ALA A 334 26.84 -2.49 -49.16
C ALA A 334 27.82 -1.32 -49.37
N PHE A 335 28.42 -0.75 -48.32
CA PHE A 335 29.32 0.39 -48.38
C PHE A 335 30.77 -0.04 -48.04
N THR A 336 31.41 -0.75 -48.91
CA THR A 336 32.72 -1.41 -48.60
C THR A 336 33.87 -0.45 -48.28
N ASP A 337 33.78 0.80 -48.75
CA ASP A 337 34.82 1.84 -48.68
C ASP A 337 34.52 2.97 -47.67
N LYS A 338 33.36 2.97 -47.00
CA LYS A 338 32.95 4.07 -46.11
C LYS A 338 33.11 3.75 -44.66
N LYS A 339 33.46 4.77 -43.86
CA LYS A 339 33.33 4.78 -42.40
C LYS A 339 31.98 5.36 -41.99
N VAL A 340 31.40 4.87 -40.92
CA VAL A 340 30.09 5.34 -40.40
C VAL A 340 30.27 5.90 -38.99
N ILE A 341 29.84 7.16 -38.80
CA ILE A 341 29.72 7.79 -37.50
C ILE A 341 28.32 7.47 -36.93
N LEU A 342 28.34 6.88 -35.74
CA LEU A 342 27.18 6.44 -34.98
C LEU A 342 27.06 7.27 -33.70
N PRO A 343 26.11 8.20 -33.59
CA PRO A 343 25.84 8.88 -32.34
C PRO A 343 25.18 7.92 -31.33
N LEU A 344 25.77 7.79 -30.16
CA LEU A 344 25.24 6.99 -29.04
C LEU A 344 24.83 7.90 -27.89
N SER A 345 23.72 7.56 -27.25
CA SER A 345 23.28 8.26 -26.06
C SER A 345 24.11 7.89 -24.83
N LYS A 346 24.18 8.82 -23.86
CA LYS A 346 24.88 8.62 -22.57
C LYS A 346 24.50 7.29 -21.90
N ARG A 347 23.19 7.01 -21.84
CA ARG A 347 22.67 5.82 -21.16
C ARG A 347 23.11 4.51 -21.80
N LEU A 348 23.30 4.48 -23.12
CA LEU A 348 23.81 3.34 -23.84
C LEU A 348 25.32 3.13 -23.59
N VAL A 349 26.09 4.22 -23.64
CA VAL A 349 27.54 4.16 -23.46
C VAL A 349 27.92 3.71 -22.05
N LEU A 350 27.22 4.18 -21.03
CA LEU A 350 27.51 3.83 -19.63
C LEU A 350 27.03 2.42 -19.24
N ASN A 351 26.14 1.81 -20.01
CA ASN A 351 25.62 0.47 -19.70
C ASN A 351 26.58 -0.62 -20.17
N TYR A 352 27.11 -1.40 -19.22
CA TYR A 352 28.07 -2.46 -19.50
C TYR A 352 27.48 -3.58 -20.39
N GLU A 353 26.25 -4.00 -20.14
CA GLU A 353 25.60 -5.07 -20.91
C GLU A 353 25.37 -4.64 -22.37
N PHE A 354 24.98 -3.39 -22.58
CA PHE A 354 24.80 -2.86 -23.92
C PHE A 354 26.14 -2.80 -24.68
N ARG A 355 27.26 -2.39 -24.05
CA ARG A 355 28.57 -2.43 -24.67
C ARG A 355 28.95 -3.83 -25.12
N ASN A 356 28.75 -4.84 -24.28
CA ASN A 356 29.02 -6.23 -24.66
C ASN A 356 28.17 -6.68 -25.85
N LYS A 357 26.91 -6.24 -25.87
CA LYS A 357 25.97 -6.51 -26.98
C LYS A 357 26.48 -5.91 -28.30
N LEU A 358 26.98 -4.67 -28.25
CA LEU A 358 27.60 -4.03 -29.44
C LEU A 358 28.77 -4.85 -29.98
N TYR A 359 29.65 -5.33 -29.13
CA TYR A 359 30.77 -6.21 -29.55
C TYR A 359 30.26 -7.48 -30.24
N SER A 360 29.24 -8.12 -29.69
CA SER A 360 28.66 -9.31 -30.33
C SER A 360 28.09 -9.01 -31.70
N ILE A 361 27.33 -7.91 -31.84
CA ILE A 361 26.74 -7.49 -33.11
C ILE A 361 27.78 -7.23 -34.17
N VAL A 362 28.87 -6.52 -33.83
CA VAL A 362 29.98 -6.25 -34.76
C VAL A 362 30.63 -7.55 -35.20
N ASN A 363 30.98 -8.44 -34.28
CA ASN A 363 31.61 -9.71 -34.58
C ASN A 363 30.72 -10.62 -35.45
N GLU A 364 29.47 -10.71 -35.14
CA GLU A 364 28.48 -11.51 -35.91
C GLU A 364 28.26 -10.93 -37.32
N SER A 365 28.31 -9.61 -37.47
CA SER A 365 28.11 -8.96 -38.76
C SER A 365 29.26 -9.15 -39.75
N GLY A 366 30.47 -9.45 -39.25
CA GLY A 366 31.66 -9.58 -40.06
C GLY A 366 32.24 -8.28 -40.61
N ILE A 367 31.81 -7.13 -40.08
CA ILE A 367 32.28 -5.81 -40.49
C ILE A 367 33.64 -5.51 -39.81
N ASP A 368 34.53 -4.85 -40.52
CA ASP A 368 35.74 -4.30 -39.90
C ASP A 368 35.37 -3.20 -38.90
N ALA A 369 35.58 -3.44 -37.61
CA ALA A 369 35.30 -2.49 -36.54
C ALA A 369 35.95 -1.11 -36.73
N LYS A 370 37.07 -1.02 -37.45
CA LYS A 370 37.75 0.24 -37.76
C LYS A 370 36.92 1.18 -38.65
N ARG A 371 35.88 0.66 -39.25
CA ARG A 371 34.93 1.46 -40.07
C ARG A 371 33.83 2.09 -39.23
N LEU A 372 33.66 1.71 -37.97
CA LEU A 372 32.71 2.26 -37.05
C LEU A 372 33.35 3.34 -36.18
N ILE A 373 32.76 4.53 -36.17
CA ILE A 373 33.15 5.66 -35.34
C ILE A 373 32.00 5.93 -34.39
N ILE A 374 32.22 5.74 -33.09
CA ILE A 374 31.23 6.06 -32.07
C ILE A 374 31.35 7.54 -31.71
N GLU A 375 30.25 8.27 -31.87
CA GLU A 375 30.14 9.68 -31.48
C GLU A 375 29.46 9.76 -30.12
N ILE A 376 30.09 10.42 -29.16
CA ILE A 376 29.56 10.62 -27.79
C ILE A 376 29.48 12.12 -27.52
N ASP A 377 28.44 12.55 -26.79
CA ASP A 377 28.28 13.92 -26.34
C ASP A 377 29.32 14.22 -25.22
N GLU A 378 29.90 15.43 -25.24
CA GLU A 378 30.90 15.85 -24.26
C GLU A 378 30.40 15.82 -22.81
N ASN A 379 29.10 16.05 -22.59
CA ASN A 379 28.47 15.97 -21.26
C ASN A 379 28.58 14.58 -20.60
N ILE A 380 28.92 13.55 -21.38
CA ILE A 380 29.15 12.20 -20.85
C ILE A 380 30.47 12.12 -20.08
N LEU A 381 31.47 12.85 -20.57
CA LEU A 381 32.85 12.84 -20.02
C LEU A 381 32.97 13.63 -18.71
N ILE A 382 32.07 14.59 -18.47
CA ILE A 382 32.07 15.47 -17.29
C ILE A 382 31.41 14.81 -16.06
N ALA A 383 30.55 13.84 -16.28
CA ALA A 383 29.75 13.25 -15.21
C ALA A 383 30.49 12.14 -14.41
N ASP A 384 31.67 11.71 -14.83
CA ASP A 384 32.45 10.62 -14.20
C ASP A 384 33.85 11.08 -13.73
N ILE A 385 34.07 12.39 -13.60
CA ILE A 385 35.24 12.98 -12.94
C ILE A 385 34.77 13.61 -11.62
#